data_a222622d2d01bbafb9edd056f8a57081
#
_entry.id   a222622d2d01bbafb9edd056f8a57081
#
_cell.length_a   1.000
_cell.length_b   1.000
_cell.length_c   1.000
_cell.angle_alpha   90.00
_cell.angle_beta   90.00
_cell.angle_gamma   90.00
#
_symmetry.space_group_name_H-M   'P 1'
#
loop_
_entity.id
_entity.type
_entity.pdbx_description
1 polymer ?
#
loop_
_entity_poly.entity_id
_entity_poly.type
_entity_poly.pdbx_seq_one_letter_code
_entity_poly.pdbx_strand_id
1 'polypeptide(L)'
;MENSIKRKTNLFFSDIVGYSKMIANNESHTLDLLKEHDIILKKEINAKEGTIIKHIGDAIFAEFPSINNAVEASIAIQKELLHRNSIYRGKDQFNIRIGLHQGDIVEKDGDLFGNDVNICSRIESISLPGSIAISNQGLEKLNGNYYT
;
A
#
# COMPACT_ATOMS: atom_id res chain seq x y z
N MET A 1 32.55 -4.13 3.59
CA MET A 1 31.48 -4.92 4.23
C MET A 1 30.13 -4.29 3.99
N GLU A 2 29.25 -5.04 3.45
CA GLU A 2 27.90 -4.57 3.18
C GLU A 2 27.09 -4.55 4.44
N ASN A 3 26.38 -3.46 4.68
CA ASN A 3 25.42 -3.38 5.76
C ASN A 3 24.05 -3.88 5.24
N SER A 4 24.05 -5.11 4.73
CA SER A 4 22.84 -5.70 4.18
C SER A 4 22.39 -6.87 5.02
N ILE A 5 21.08 -6.97 5.20
CA ILE A 5 20.44 -8.01 6.00
C ILE A 5 19.41 -8.71 5.12
N LYS A 6 19.55 -10.03 5.02
CA LYS A 6 18.53 -10.87 4.38
C LYS A 6 17.49 -11.26 5.42
N ARG A 7 16.22 -11.03 5.13
CA ARG A 7 15.14 -11.41 6.05
C ARG A 7 13.83 -11.58 5.30
N LYS A 8 12.91 -12.23 5.96
CA LYS A 8 11.54 -12.37 5.47
C LYS A 8 10.69 -11.24 6.05
N THR A 9 9.80 -10.69 5.23
CA THR A 9 8.93 -9.62 5.69
C THR A 9 7.59 -9.62 4.95
N ASN A 10 6.68 -8.76 5.41
CA ASN A 10 5.33 -8.65 4.88
C ASN A 10 5.22 -7.30 4.17
N LEU A 11 5.12 -7.35 2.86
CA LEU A 11 5.24 -6.19 1.98
C LEU A 11 3.88 -5.64 1.60
N PHE A 12 3.82 -4.33 1.42
CA PHE A 12 2.64 -3.57 1.07
C PHE A 12 3.02 -2.56 -0.02
N PHE A 13 2.26 -2.56 -1.11
CA PHE A 13 2.33 -1.52 -2.13
C PHE A 13 0.95 -0.95 -2.35
N SER A 14 0.87 0.37 -2.53
CA SER A 14 -0.37 1.03 -2.94
C SER A 14 -0.09 2.10 -3.98
N ASP A 15 -1.10 2.38 -4.81
CA ASP A 15 -1.06 3.55 -5.70
C ASP A 15 -2.47 4.11 -5.89
N ILE A 16 -2.53 5.36 -6.36
CA ILE A 16 -3.80 6.02 -6.67
C ILE A 16 -4.17 5.68 -8.11
N VAL A 17 -5.39 5.22 -8.30
CA VAL A 17 -5.91 4.87 -9.64
C VAL A 17 -5.98 6.13 -10.50
N GLY A 18 -5.30 6.09 -11.65
CA GLY A 18 -5.35 7.19 -12.61
C GLY A 18 -4.60 8.45 -12.20
N TYR A 19 -3.61 8.34 -11.32
CA TYR A 19 -2.88 9.50 -10.79
C TYR A 19 -2.25 10.36 -11.89
N SER A 20 -1.59 9.74 -12.86
CA SER A 20 -0.94 10.48 -13.95
C SER A 20 -1.93 11.35 -14.72
N LYS A 21 -3.14 10.83 -14.97
CA LYS A 21 -4.20 11.57 -15.65
C LYS A 21 -4.74 12.69 -14.78
N MET A 22 -4.86 12.44 -13.48
CA MET A 22 -5.31 13.46 -12.52
C MET A 22 -4.33 14.63 -12.49
N ILE A 23 -3.03 14.35 -12.42
CA ILE A 23 -1.97 15.37 -12.43
C ILE A 23 -2.03 16.17 -13.73
N ALA A 24 -2.17 15.50 -14.87
CA ALA A 24 -2.24 16.17 -16.16
C ALA A 24 -3.45 17.09 -16.28
N ASN A 25 -4.58 16.71 -15.67
CA ASN A 25 -5.81 17.51 -15.74
C ASN A 25 -5.81 18.68 -14.76
N ASN A 26 -5.30 18.49 -13.55
CA ASN A 26 -5.25 19.55 -12.55
C ASN A 26 -4.21 19.19 -11.48
N GLU A 27 -3.00 19.67 -11.68
CA GLU A 27 -1.88 19.35 -10.79
C GLU A 27 -2.11 19.83 -9.36
N SER A 28 -2.50 21.08 -9.20
CA SER A 28 -2.68 21.67 -7.86
C SER A 28 -3.72 20.93 -7.04
N HIS A 29 -4.87 20.64 -7.64
CA HIS A 29 -5.94 19.90 -6.97
C HIS A 29 -5.49 18.46 -6.63
N THR A 30 -4.80 17.80 -7.54
CA THR A 30 -4.32 16.43 -7.33
C THR A 30 -3.29 16.39 -6.22
N LEU A 31 -2.41 17.38 -6.10
CA LEU A 31 -1.45 17.44 -5.01
C LEU A 31 -2.14 17.62 -3.65
N ASP A 32 -3.26 18.35 -3.61
CA ASP A 32 -4.05 18.46 -2.38
C ASP A 32 -4.67 17.12 -2.00
N LEU A 33 -5.19 16.38 -2.98
CA LEU A 33 -5.72 15.03 -2.75
C LEU A 33 -4.61 14.08 -2.27
N LEU A 34 -3.41 14.20 -2.84
CA LEU A 34 -2.26 13.38 -2.44
C LEU A 34 -1.88 13.63 -0.99
N LYS A 35 -1.93 14.87 -0.53
CA LYS A 35 -1.64 15.18 0.88
C LYS A 35 -2.64 14.49 1.80
N GLU A 36 -3.91 14.53 1.45
CA GLU A 36 -4.96 13.87 2.24
C GLU A 36 -4.77 12.36 2.23
N HIS A 37 -4.46 11.79 1.06
CA HIS A 37 -4.12 10.38 0.89
C HIS A 37 -2.97 9.98 1.81
N ASP A 38 -1.88 10.76 1.80
CA ASP A 38 -0.69 10.43 2.58
C ASP A 38 -0.98 10.45 4.08
N ILE A 39 -1.82 11.39 4.54
CA ILE A 39 -2.23 11.45 5.95
C ILE A 39 -3.01 10.20 6.34
N ILE A 40 -3.96 9.79 5.52
CA ILE A 40 -4.80 8.61 5.79
C ILE A 40 -3.94 7.34 5.84
N LEU A 41 -3.10 7.13 4.85
CA LEU A 41 -2.30 5.91 4.78
C LEU A 41 -1.27 5.86 5.91
N LYS A 42 -0.60 6.96 6.19
CA LYS A 42 0.38 7.01 7.27
C LYS A 42 -0.27 6.68 8.62
N LYS A 43 -1.45 7.23 8.87
CA LYS A 43 -2.19 6.98 10.11
C LYS A 43 -2.50 5.48 10.27
N GLU A 44 -3.05 4.86 9.25
CA GLU A 44 -3.49 3.46 9.35
C GLU A 44 -2.30 2.50 9.34
N ILE A 45 -1.26 2.80 8.56
CA ILE A 45 -0.04 1.98 8.54
C ILE A 45 0.63 2.03 9.91
N ASN A 46 0.79 3.21 10.49
CA ASN A 46 1.39 3.36 11.81
C ASN A 46 0.56 2.69 12.90
N ALA A 47 -0.76 2.75 12.80
CA ALA A 47 -1.66 2.14 13.79
C ALA A 47 -1.52 0.62 13.86
N LYS A 48 -1.03 -0.01 12.80
CA LYS A 48 -0.78 -1.47 12.73
C LYS A 48 0.71 -1.79 12.72
N GLU A 49 1.52 -0.91 13.28
CA GLU A 49 2.97 -1.09 13.46
C GLU A 49 3.73 -1.25 12.14
N GLY A 50 3.15 -0.76 11.04
CA GLY A 50 3.81 -0.77 9.75
C GLY A 50 4.86 0.34 9.66
N THR A 51 5.81 0.16 8.77
CA THR A 51 6.87 1.12 8.49
C THR A 51 6.80 1.48 7.02
N ILE A 52 6.61 2.77 6.73
CA ILE A 52 6.71 3.25 5.35
C ILE A 52 8.18 3.26 4.97
N ILE A 53 8.53 2.51 3.94
CA ILE A 53 9.90 2.42 3.44
C ILE A 53 10.19 3.63 2.56
N LYS A 54 9.29 3.92 1.60
CA LYS A 54 9.48 5.07 0.73
C LYS A 54 8.17 5.41 -0.01
N HIS A 55 8.15 6.63 -0.52
CA HIS A 55 7.13 7.11 -1.46
C HIS A 55 7.74 7.10 -2.86
N ILE A 56 6.96 6.65 -3.86
CA ILE A 56 7.36 6.66 -5.27
C ILE A 56 6.21 7.36 -6.01
N GLY A 57 6.30 8.70 -6.15
CA GLY A 57 5.17 9.48 -6.65
C GLY A 57 3.98 9.37 -5.70
N ASP A 58 2.87 8.86 -6.19
CA ASP A 58 1.69 8.57 -5.38
C ASP A 58 1.77 7.22 -4.68
N ALA A 59 2.67 6.34 -5.10
CA ALA A 59 2.78 5.00 -4.56
C ALA A 59 3.45 5.01 -3.19
N ILE A 60 2.97 4.12 -2.31
CA ILE A 60 3.58 3.91 -1.00
C ILE A 60 4.07 2.47 -0.91
N PHE A 61 5.33 2.31 -0.54
CA PHE A 61 5.93 1.02 -0.24
C PHE A 61 6.18 0.93 1.25
N ALA A 62 5.63 -0.11 1.89
CA ALA A 62 5.70 -0.29 3.33
C ALA A 62 5.89 -1.75 3.69
N GLU A 63 6.27 -2.02 4.94
CA GLU A 63 6.32 -3.37 5.48
C GLU A 63 5.63 -3.41 6.84
N PHE A 64 5.21 -4.61 7.23
CA PHE A 64 4.50 -4.84 8.49
C PHE A 64 5.12 -6.02 9.24
N PRO A 65 4.97 -6.06 10.58
CA PRO A 65 5.53 -7.16 11.38
C PRO A 65 4.84 -8.50 11.12
N SER A 66 3.58 -8.47 10.62
CA SER A 66 2.86 -9.69 10.25
C SER A 66 1.97 -9.42 9.06
N ILE A 67 1.59 -10.47 8.35
CA ILE A 67 0.63 -10.32 7.26
C ILE A 67 -0.74 -9.89 7.78
N ASN A 68 -1.11 -10.30 8.99
CA ASN A 68 -2.36 -9.88 9.60
C ASN A 68 -2.39 -8.37 9.81
N ASN A 69 -1.30 -7.78 10.30
CA ASN A 69 -1.21 -6.33 10.48
C ASN A 69 -1.35 -5.62 9.12
N ALA A 70 -0.72 -6.15 8.08
CA ALA A 70 -0.82 -5.58 6.73
C ALA A 70 -2.26 -5.63 6.21
N VAL A 71 -2.96 -6.75 6.41
CA VAL A 71 -4.35 -6.91 5.99
C VAL A 71 -5.26 -5.95 6.76
N GLU A 72 -5.08 -5.86 8.08
CA GLU A 72 -5.92 -4.99 8.91
C GLU A 72 -5.72 -3.52 8.57
N ALA A 73 -4.47 -3.10 8.35
CA ALA A 73 -4.19 -1.74 7.91
C ALA A 73 -4.85 -1.45 6.56
N SER A 74 -4.73 -2.40 5.63
CA SER A 74 -5.29 -2.26 4.29
C SER A 74 -6.81 -2.16 4.31
N ILE A 75 -7.47 -2.96 5.13
CA ILE A 75 -8.93 -2.91 5.30
C ILE A 75 -9.32 -1.54 5.87
N ALA A 76 -8.62 -1.07 6.90
CA ALA A 76 -8.92 0.22 7.52
C ALA A 76 -8.75 1.37 6.51
N ILE A 77 -7.70 1.33 5.70
CA ILE A 77 -7.46 2.32 4.65
C ILE A 77 -8.62 2.33 3.64
N GLN A 78 -8.99 1.16 3.12
CA GLN A 78 -10.04 1.09 2.09
C GLN A 78 -11.41 1.50 2.65
N LYS A 79 -11.70 1.14 3.90
CA LYS A 79 -12.94 1.58 4.55
C LYS A 79 -12.98 3.09 4.72
N GLU A 80 -11.88 3.69 5.13
CA GLU A 80 -11.82 5.15 5.31
C GLU A 80 -11.98 5.87 3.98
N LEU A 81 -11.34 5.38 2.91
CA LEU A 81 -11.49 5.96 1.58
C LEU A 81 -12.90 5.79 1.02
N LEU A 82 -13.52 4.63 1.25
CA LEU A 82 -14.91 4.41 0.84
C LEU A 82 -15.84 5.40 1.52
N HIS A 83 -15.68 5.59 2.82
CA HIS A 83 -16.47 6.56 3.59
C HIS A 83 -16.23 7.97 3.06
N ARG A 84 -14.97 8.36 2.87
CA ARG A 84 -14.61 9.67 2.33
C ARG A 84 -15.27 9.91 0.98
N ASN A 85 -15.19 8.93 0.07
CA ASN A 85 -15.75 9.05 -1.27
C ASN A 85 -17.29 9.09 -1.27
N SER A 86 -17.93 8.66 -0.17
CA SER A 86 -19.40 8.79 -0.05
C SER A 86 -19.80 10.24 0.23
N ILE A 87 -18.88 11.06 0.74
CA ILE A 87 -19.11 12.47 1.07
C ILE A 87 -18.76 13.38 -0.09
N TYR A 88 -17.68 13.08 -0.79
CA TYR A 88 -17.18 13.88 -1.90
C TYR A 88 -17.67 13.34 -3.25
N ARG A 89 -17.60 14.16 -4.30
CA ARG A 89 -18.10 13.80 -5.62
C ARG A 89 -17.11 14.17 -6.72
N GLY A 90 -17.17 13.42 -7.83
CA GLY A 90 -16.42 13.71 -9.03
C GLY A 90 -14.92 13.75 -8.81
N LYS A 91 -14.30 14.88 -9.16
CA LYS A 91 -12.84 15.04 -9.09
C LYS A 91 -12.28 15.02 -7.67
N ASP A 92 -13.14 15.14 -6.66
CA ASP A 92 -12.70 15.07 -5.27
C ASP A 92 -12.61 13.64 -4.75
N GLN A 93 -13.06 12.67 -5.53
CA GLN A 93 -12.93 11.25 -5.19
C GLN A 93 -11.63 10.70 -5.74
N PHE A 94 -11.04 9.76 -5.03
CA PHE A 94 -9.96 8.95 -5.56
C PHE A 94 -10.01 7.55 -4.95
N ASN A 95 -9.53 6.58 -5.71
CA ASN A 95 -9.43 5.18 -5.28
C ASN A 95 -8.00 4.74 -5.33
N ILE A 96 -7.66 3.74 -4.52
CA ILE A 96 -6.32 3.16 -4.53
C ILE A 96 -6.38 1.66 -4.75
N ARG A 97 -5.27 1.12 -5.25
CA ARG A 97 -5.01 -0.31 -5.29
C ARG A 97 -4.04 -0.65 -4.18
N ILE A 98 -4.21 -1.81 -3.58
CA ILE A 98 -3.28 -2.31 -2.56
C ILE A 98 -2.89 -3.74 -2.92
N GLY A 99 -1.59 -4.02 -2.86
CA GLY A 99 -1.05 -5.36 -3.01
C GLY A 99 -0.24 -5.76 -1.79
N LEU A 100 -0.43 -7.00 -1.33
CA LEU A 100 0.26 -7.55 -0.17
C LEU A 100 0.97 -8.84 -0.54
N HIS A 101 2.17 -9.02 0.01
CA HIS A 101 2.98 -10.20 -0.28
C HIS A 101 3.92 -10.47 0.88
N GLN A 102 4.14 -11.74 1.19
CA GLN A 102 5.20 -12.11 2.13
C GLN A 102 6.34 -12.72 1.32
N GLY A 103 7.55 -12.26 1.56
CA GLY A 103 8.69 -12.77 0.81
C GLY A 103 10.01 -12.41 1.45
N ASP A 104 11.06 -12.77 0.76
CA ASP A 104 12.43 -12.55 1.20
C ASP A 104 12.97 -11.28 0.58
N ILE A 105 13.64 -10.47 1.39
CA ILE A 105 14.23 -9.22 0.94
C ILE A 105 15.66 -9.07 1.47
N VAL A 106 16.35 -8.12 0.88
CA VAL A 106 17.63 -7.63 1.39
C VAL A 106 17.41 -6.19 1.83
N GLU A 107 17.64 -5.94 3.10
CA GLU A 107 17.58 -4.58 3.63
C GLU A 107 18.96 -3.96 3.55
N LYS A 108 19.04 -2.77 2.96
CA LYS A 108 20.29 -2.03 2.81
C LYS A 108 19.98 -0.55 2.74
N ASP A 109 20.66 0.24 3.57
CA ASP A 109 20.55 1.71 3.58
C ASP A 109 19.10 2.19 3.71
N GLY A 110 18.31 1.51 4.54
CA GLY A 110 16.93 1.90 4.82
C GLY A 110 15.94 1.55 3.72
N ASP A 111 16.38 0.85 2.67
CA ASP A 111 15.51 0.39 1.59
C ASP A 111 15.47 -1.13 1.56
N LEU A 112 14.48 -1.67 0.86
CA LEU A 112 14.30 -3.12 0.71
C LEU A 112 14.44 -3.50 -0.75
N PHE A 113 15.20 -4.57 -1.00
CA PHE A 113 15.50 -5.04 -2.35
C PHE A 113 15.19 -6.52 -2.50
N GLY A 114 14.94 -6.94 -3.73
CA GLY A 114 14.76 -8.33 -4.07
C GLY A 114 13.59 -8.57 -4.99
N ASN A 115 13.51 -9.78 -5.53
CA ASN A 115 12.46 -10.15 -6.46
C ASN A 115 11.06 -10.07 -5.82
N ASP A 116 10.96 -10.36 -4.52
CA ASP A 116 9.67 -10.31 -3.83
C ASP A 116 9.13 -8.89 -3.72
N VAL A 117 9.98 -7.87 -3.72
CA VAL A 117 9.54 -6.47 -3.82
C VAL A 117 8.83 -6.25 -5.16
N ASN A 118 9.41 -6.73 -6.24
CA ASN A 118 8.81 -6.63 -7.58
C ASN A 118 7.50 -7.41 -7.68
N ILE A 119 7.46 -8.59 -7.06
CA ILE A 119 6.22 -9.40 -7.02
C ILE A 119 5.12 -8.63 -6.31
N CYS A 120 5.39 -8.00 -5.16
CA CYS A 120 4.39 -7.23 -4.44
C CYS A 120 3.85 -6.07 -5.29
N SER A 121 4.74 -5.37 -5.98
CA SER A 121 4.36 -4.29 -6.90
C SER A 121 3.43 -4.78 -8.01
N ARG A 122 3.70 -5.96 -8.59
CA ARG A 122 2.85 -6.55 -9.63
C ARG A 122 1.50 -6.97 -9.10
N ILE A 123 1.45 -7.52 -7.87
CA ILE A 123 0.20 -7.89 -7.22
C ILE A 123 -0.68 -6.65 -7.04
N GLU A 124 -0.09 -5.54 -6.61
CA GLU A 124 -0.81 -4.27 -6.50
C GLU A 124 -1.37 -3.85 -7.86
N SER A 125 -0.56 -3.94 -8.92
CA SER A 125 -0.95 -3.50 -10.26
C SER A 125 -2.16 -4.23 -10.83
N ILE A 126 -2.38 -5.48 -10.44
CA ILE A 126 -3.51 -6.28 -10.92
C ILE A 126 -4.71 -6.23 -9.97
N SER A 127 -4.60 -5.53 -8.85
CA SER A 127 -5.74 -5.42 -7.94
C SER A 127 -6.78 -4.47 -8.52
N LEU A 128 -8.04 -4.65 -8.09
CA LEU A 128 -9.12 -3.76 -8.51
C LEU A 128 -9.10 -2.48 -7.69
N PRO A 129 -9.54 -1.34 -8.27
CA PRO A 129 -9.70 -0.11 -7.50
C PRO A 129 -10.53 -0.33 -6.24
N GLY A 130 -10.05 0.16 -5.11
CA GLY A 130 -10.75 0.03 -3.83
C GLY A 130 -10.60 -1.34 -3.16
N SER A 131 -9.81 -2.24 -3.74
CA SER A 131 -9.65 -3.59 -3.21
C SER A 131 -8.23 -3.86 -2.69
N ILE A 132 -8.04 -5.08 -2.20
CA ILE A 132 -6.76 -5.55 -1.67
C ILE A 132 -6.46 -6.89 -2.34
N ALA A 133 -5.32 -6.99 -3.03
CA ALA A 133 -4.86 -8.25 -3.59
C ALA A 133 -3.74 -8.79 -2.69
N ILE A 134 -3.76 -10.10 -2.45
CA ILE A 134 -2.75 -10.75 -1.61
C ILE A 134 -2.19 -11.96 -2.34
N SER A 135 -0.88 -12.18 -2.24
CA SER A 135 -0.25 -13.34 -2.84
C SER A 135 -0.62 -14.62 -2.08
N ASN A 136 -0.41 -15.78 -2.72
CA ASN A 136 -0.60 -17.06 -2.05
C ASN A 136 0.30 -17.18 -0.83
N GLN A 137 1.54 -16.70 -0.92
CA GLN A 137 2.49 -16.73 0.20
C GLN A 137 1.96 -15.93 1.39
N GLY A 138 1.39 -14.74 1.13
CA GLY A 138 0.78 -13.94 2.18
C GLY A 138 -0.46 -14.61 2.75
N LEU A 139 -1.30 -15.15 1.87
CA LEU A 139 -2.56 -15.79 2.28
C LEU A 139 -2.30 -17.00 3.20
N GLU A 140 -1.27 -17.77 2.93
CA GLU A 140 -0.90 -18.93 3.76
C GLU A 140 -0.52 -18.54 5.18
N LYS A 141 -0.04 -17.34 5.39
CA LYS A 141 0.39 -16.85 6.71
C LYS A 141 -0.71 -16.08 7.44
N LEU A 142 -1.83 -15.84 6.77
CA LEU A 142 -2.92 -15.07 7.34
C LEU A 142 -3.71 -15.91 8.33
N ASN A 143 -3.90 -15.37 9.55
CA ASN A 143 -4.70 -15.99 10.60
C ASN A 143 -5.97 -15.19 10.82
N GLY A 144 -7.09 -15.89 11.04
CA GLY A 144 -8.37 -15.24 11.30
C GLY A 144 -9.31 -15.34 10.11
N ASN A 145 -10.51 -14.80 10.30
CA ASN A 145 -11.56 -14.83 9.29
C ASN A 145 -11.67 -13.47 8.63
N TYR A 146 -11.23 -13.41 7.37
CA TYR A 146 -11.40 -12.23 6.53
C TYR A 146 -12.20 -12.61 5.31
N TYR A 147 -13.09 -11.72 4.88
CA TYR A 147 -13.86 -11.92 3.66
C TYR A 147 -13.06 -11.40 2.47
N THR A 148 -12.97 -12.23 1.46
CA THR A 148 -12.25 -11.90 0.22
C THR A 148 -13.24 -11.62 -0.91
#